data_28e66a272590e75630f0f4ab3235efcd
#
_entry.id   28e66a272590e75630f0f4ab3235efcd
#
_cell.length_a   1.000
_cell.length_b   1.000
_cell.length_c   1.000
_cell.angle_alpha   90.00
_cell.angle_beta   90.00
_cell.angle_gamma   90.00
#
_symmetry.space_group_name_H-M   'P 1'
#
loop_
_entity.id
_entity.type
_entity.pdbx_description
1 polymer ?
#
loop_
_entity_poly.entity_id
_entity_poly.type
_entity_poly.pdbx_seq_one_letter_code
_entity_poly.pdbx_strand_id
1 'polypeptide(L)'
;MATRQPPSTTARPTARLYLVTPALADPQAAADLLGPALAAADVAAVLLRLAPADERTLINRIKEIAPPVQARGAALLIDGHAGLAARAGADGAHLTGIAAVQEALRSLKPERIVGAGGLASRHDAMLAAESGADYVMFGEPDPAGQRPSFEAIRERVEWWAEVFEIPCVAYAASLAEIGELVAAEFIALSPSIVSDPRGPAAAVADAAARLSAESLA
;
A
#
# COMPACT_ATOMS: atom_id res chain seq x y z
N MET A 1 9.81 42.55 -25.00
CA MET A 1 9.34 41.17 -25.22
C MET A 1 9.89 40.32 -24.08
N ALA A 2 9.05 39.99 -23.11
CA ALA A 2 9.45 39.13 -21.98
C ALA A 2 9.29 37.67 -22.41
N THR A 3 10.37 36.92 -22.48
CA THR A 3 10.41 35.47 -22.76
C THR A 3 9.82 34.74 -21.56
N ARG A 4 8.64 34.20 -21.73
CA ARG A 4 7.98 33.34 -20.73
C ARG A 4 8.77 32.06 -20.67
N GLN A 5 9.51 31.81 -19.57
CA GLN A 5 10.13 30.56 -19.28
C GLN A 5 9.02 29.47 -19.18
N PRO A 6 9.20 28.30 -19.84
CA PRO A 6 8.26 27.19 -19.64
C PRO A 6 8.33 26.75 -18.18
N PRO A 7 7.20 26.27 -17.61
CA PRO A 7 7.21 25.76 -16.25
C PRO A 7 8.23 24.63 -16.14
N SER A 8 9.11 24.71 -15.17
CA SER A 8 10.05 23.62 -14.84
C SER A 8 9.23 22.38 -14.52
N THR A 9 9.34 21.36 -15.33
CA THR A 9 8.80 20.03 -15.04
C THR A 9 9.54 19.52 -13.80
N THR A 10 8.93 19.69 -12.63
CA THR A 10 9.45 19.08 -11.40
C THR A 10 9.40 17.57 -11.62
N ALA A 11 10.55 16.92 -11.65
CA ALA A 11 10.62 15.47 -11.79
C ALA A 11 9.74 14.83 -10.72
N ARG A 12 8.85 13.93 -11.13
CA ARG A 12 7.97 13.20 -10.20
C ARG A 12 8.85 12.41 -9.22
N PRO A 13 8.55 12.42 -7.91
CA PRO A 13 9.29 11.59 -6.96
C PRO A 13 9.26 10.14 -7.38
N THR A 14 10.37 9.43 -7.19
CA THR A 14 10.42 7.98 -7.42
C THR A 14 9.37 7.27 -6.54
N ALA A 15 8.61 6.36 -7.14
CA ALA A 15 7.64 5.55 -6.41
C ALA A 15 8.33 4.77 -5.28
N ARG A 16 7.64 4.61 -4.14
CA ARG A 16 8.15 3.86 -2.99
C ARG A 16 7.44 2.52 -2.85
N LEU A 17 8.13 1.56 -2.24
CA LEU A 17 7.56 0.23 -2.02
C LEU A 17 6.54 0.24 -0.87
N TYR A 18 5.51 -0.57 -1.04
CA TYR A 18 4.47 -0.88 -0.09
C TYR A 18 4.35 -2.40 -0.01
N LEU A 19 4.41 -3.03 1.14
CA LEU A 19 4.35 -4.49 1.26
C LEU A 19 2.95 -4.94 1.68
N VAL A 20 2.41 -5.96 1.03
CA VAL A 20 1.16 -6.63 1.44
C VAL A 20 1.51 -8.00 1.96
N THR A 21 1.24 -8.28 3.24
CA THR A 21 1.55 -9.59 3.83
C THR A 21 0.51 -10.66 3.44
N PRO A 22 0.87 -11.95 3.45
CA PRO A 22 -0.13 -13.00 3.57
C PRO A 22 -0.89 -12.84 4.90
N ALA A 23 -1.96 -13.61 5.09
CA ALA A 23 -2.68 -13.63 6.37
C ALA A 23 -1.81 -14.30 7.45
N LEU A 24 -1.33 -13.53 8.42
CA LEU A 24 -0.39 -13.95 9.45
C LEU A 24 -1.12 -14.30 10.77
N ALA A 25 -0.82 -15.47 11.30
CA ALA A 25 -1.36 -15.94 12.58
C ALA A 25 -0.36 -15.78 13.74
N ASP A 26 0.94 -15.73 13.42
CA ASP A 26 2.03 -15.74 14.38
C ASP A 26 2.91 -14.50 14.21
N PRO A 27 3.18 -13.72 15.29
CA PRO A 27 4.10 -12.60 15.25
C PRO A 27 5.54 -12.99 14.85
N GLN A 28 5.99 -14.19 15.19
CA GLN A 28 7.32 -14.66 14.78
C GLN A 28 7.40 -14.84 13.26
N ALA A 29 6.36 -15.44 12.64
CA ALA A 29 6.30 -15.54 11.19
C ALA A 29 6.27 -14.15 10.52
N ALA A 30 5.63 -13.16 11.15
CA ALA A 30 5.68 -11.78 10.69
C ALA A 30 7.09 -11.18 10.79
N ALA A 31 7.81 -11.43 11.88
CA ALA A 31 9.17 -10.96 12.07
C ALA A 31 10.13 -11.60 11.05
N ASP A 32 10.01 -12.90 10.79
CA ASP A 32 10.82 -13.63 9.82
C ASP A 32 10.59 -13.16 8.38
N LEU A 33 9.36 -12.73 8.06
CA LEU A 33 9.01 -12.18 6.77
C LEU A 33 9.45 -10.71 6.63
N LEU A 34 9.04 -9.86 7.57
CA LEU A 34 9.17 -8.41 7.46
C LEU A 34 10.57 -7.91 7.80
N GLY A 35 11.26 -8.54 8.75
CA GLY A 35 12.61 -8.14 9.15
C GLY A 35 13.60 -8.07 7.97
N PRO A 36 13.79 -9.16 7.21
CA PRO A 36 14.62 -9.17 6.01
C PRO A 36 14.10 -8.27 4.89
N ALA A 37 12.78 -8.23 4.67
CA ALA A 37 12.15 -7.40 3.64
C ALA A 37 12.42 -5.90 3.86
N LEU A 38 12.19 -5.42 5.08
CA LEU A 38 12.38 -4.02 5.47
C LEU A 38 13.87 -3.61 5.56
N ALA A 39 14.78 -4.58 5.64
CA ALA A 39 16.22 -4.33 5.60
C ALA A 39 16.74 -4.24 4.16
N ALA A 40 16.03 -4.77 3.18
CA ALA A 40 16.48 -4.89 1.80
C ALA A 40 16.29 -3.62 0.97
N ALA A 41 15.30 -2.78 1.29
CA ALA A 41 15.02 -1.54 0.57
C ALA A 41 14.22 -0.54 1.43
N ASP A 42 14.07 0.69 0.92
CA ASP A 42 13.15 1.69 1.50
C ASP A 42 11.69 1.27 1.24
N VAL A 43 10.98 0.96 2.33
CA VAL A 43 9.57 0.57 2.32
C VAL A 43 8.76 1.65 3.02
N ALA A 44 7.79 2.23 2.33
CA ALA A 44 6.94 3.28 2.88
C ALA A 44 5.89 2.75 3.86
N ALA A 45 5.30 1.60 3.57
CA ALA A 45 4.23 1.03 4.38
C ALA A 45 4.17 -0.50 4.28
N VAL A 46 3.57 -1.10 5.30
CA VAL A 46 3.21 -2.51 5.37
C VAL A 46 1.71 -2.62 5.62
N LEU A 47 1.00 -3.29 4.73
CA LEU A 47 -0.39 -3.73 4.95
C LEU A 47 -0.37 -5.10 5.61
N LEU A 48 -0.64 -5.10 6.90
CA LEU A 48 -0.69 -6.32 7.69
C LEU A 48 -2.06 -6.98 7.56
N ARG A 49 -2.07 -8.16 6.96
CA ARG A 49 -3.21 -9.07 6.95
C ARG A 49 -3.09 -10.04 8.11
N LEU A 50 -4.14 -10.14 8.90
CA LEU A 50 -4.18 -11.02 10.07
C LEU A 50 -5.07 -12.23 9.81
N ALA A 51 -4.59 -13.41 10.18
CA ALA A 51 -5.43 -14.60 10.23
C ALA A 51 -6.53 -14.42 11.31
N PRO A 52 -7.76 -14.90 11.06
CA PRO A 52 -8.87 -14.76 11.97
C PRO A 52 -8.54 -15.23 13.40
N ALA A 53 -8.91 -14.41 14.39
CA ALA A 53 -8.77 -14.69 15.82
C ALA A 53 -9.73 -13.79 16.60
N ASP A 54 -9.82 -13.98 17.92
CA ASP A 54 -10.52 -13.06 18.80
C ASP A 54 -9.80 -11.69 18.84
N GLU A 55 -10.54 -10.65 19.19
CA GLU A 55 -10.06 -9.25 19.20
C GLU A 55 -8.80 -9.07 20.07
N ARG A 56 -8.74 -9.69 21.23
CA ARG A 56 -7.60 -9.59 22.14
C ARG A 56 -6.34 -10.17 21.51
N THR A 57 -6.46 -11.32 20.87
CA THR A 57 -5.37 -11.98 20.14
C THR A 57 -4.89 -11.11 18.98
N LEU A 58 -5.80 -10.52 18.19
CA LEU A 58 -5.45 -9.61 17.10
C LEU A 58 -4.69 -8.39 17.62
N ILE A 59 -5.17 -7.75 18.69
CA ILE A 59 -4.50 -6.60 19.32
C ILE A 59 -3.08 -6.96 19.77
N ASN A 60 -2.91 -8.13 20.41
CA ASN A 60 -1.59 -8.54 20.88
C ASN A 60 -0.63 -8.78 19.71
N ARG A 61 -1.06 -9.45 18.64
CA ARG A 61 -0.26 -9.63 17.43
C ARG A 61 0.19 -8.30 16.83
N ILE A 62 -0.73 -7.33 16.70
CA ILE A 62 -0.39 -6.01 16.15
C ILE A 62 0.64 -5.31 17.04
N LYS A 63 0.46 -5.33 18.37
CA LYS A 63 1.40 -4.72 19.35
C LYS A 63 2.81 -5.29 19.28
N GLU A 64 2.95 -6.56 18.93
CA GLU A 64 4.26 -7.19 18.77
C GLU A 64 4.89 -6.86 17.40
N ILE A 65 4.07 -6.72 16.34
CA ILE A 65 4.53 -6.48 14.98
C ILE A 65 4.80 -4.98 14.72
N ALA A 66 4.04 -4.07 15.31
CA ALA A 66 4.12 -2.65 15.00
C ALA A 66 5.49 -2.03 15.31
N PRO A 67 6.10 -2.19 16.50
CA PRO A 67 7.34 -1.51 16.82
C PRO A 67 8.51 -1.83 15.88
N PRO A 68 8.81 -3.09 15.51
CA PRO A 68 9.90 -3.38 14.58
C PRO A 68 9.67 -2.87 13.16
N VAL A 69 8.41 -2.78 12.69
CA VAL A 69 8.07 -2.19 11.39
C VAL A 69 8.29 -0.67 11.42
N GLN A 70 7.73 0.00 12.41
CA GLN A 70 7.82 1.45 12.60
C GLN A 70 9.25 1.92 12.86
N ALA A 71 10.06 1.14 13.55
CA ALA A 71 11.49 1.42 13.76
C ALA A 71 12.30 1.45 12.45
N ARG A 72 11.78 0.87 11.36
CA ARG A 72 12.37 0.95 10.02
C ARG A 72 11.83 2.13 9.18
N GLY A 73 10.99 2.98 9.76
CA GLY A 73 10.38 4.11 9.08
C GLY A 73 9.21 3.76 8.16
N ALA A 74 8.73 2.52 8.22
CA ALA A 74 7.55 2.07 7.48
C ALA A 74 6.29 2.25 8.31
N ALA A 75 5.21 2.77 7.72
CA ALA A 75 3.90 2.82 8.34
C ALA A 75 3.29 1.41 8.42
N LEU A 76 2.69 1.05 9.56
CA LEU A 76 1.94 -0.20 9.69
C LEU A 76 0.44 0.07 9.54
N LEU A 77 -0.16 -0.49 8.51
CA LEU A 77 -1.60 -0.40 8.24
C LEU A 77 -2.26 -1.77 8.44
N ILE A 78 -3.46 -1.78 9.00
CA ILE A 78 -4.20 -3.03 9.25
C ILE A 78 -5.28 -3.19 8.20
N ASP A 79 -5.31 -4.36 7.55
CA ASP A 79 -6.33 -4.68 6.54
C ASP A 79 -7.68 -4.96 7.21
N GLY A 80 -8.70 -4.16 6.89
CA GLY A 80 -10.10 -4.34 7.30
C GLY A 80 -10.44 -4.04 8.76
N HIS A 81 -9.45 -3.76 9.64
CA HIS A 81 -9.67 -3.67 11.09
C HIS A 81 -9.41 -2.27 11.66
N ALA A 82 -10.17 -1.27 11.18
CA ALA A 82 -10.03 0.13 11.64
C ALA A 82 -10.09 0.29 13.17
N GLY A 83 -11.03 -0.38 13.84
CA GLY A 83 -11.20 -0.30 15.29
C GLY A 83 -10.01 -0.85 16.10
N LEU A 84 -9.17 -1.69 15.50
CA LEU A 84 -7.98 -2.24 16.16
C LEU A 84 -6.76 -1.34 15.98
N ALA A 85 -6.68 -0.59 14.88
CA ALA A 85 -5.51 0.21 14.54
C ALA A 85 -5.10 1.17 15.67
N ALA A 86 -6.04 1.97 16.17
CA ALA A 86 -5.79 2.92 17.26
C ALA A 86 -5.39 2.22 18.58
N ARG A 87 -6.07 1.12 18.92
CA ARG A 87 -5.88 0.40 20.20
C ARG A 87 -4.60 -0.42 20.26
N ALA A 88 -4.10 -0.81 19.11
CA ALA A 88 -2.93 -1.67 18.98
C ALA A 88 -1.65 -0.94 18.55
N GLY A 89 -1.71 0.38 18.32
CA GLY A 89 -0.53 1.18 17.97
C GLY A 89 -0.12 1.11 16.50
N ALA A 90 -1.03 0.70 15.59
CA ALA A 90 -0.81 0.81 14.16
C ALA A 90 -1.00 2.25 13.67
N ASP A 91 -0.39 2.60 12.54
CA ASP A 91 -0.44 3.95 11.96
C ASP A 91 -1.75 4.22 11.24
N GLY A 92 -2.51 3.19 10.89
CA GLY A 92 -3.79 3.33 10.24
C GLY A 92 -4.42 2.01 9.82
N ALA A 93 -5.39 2.11 8.92
CA ALA A 93 -6.06 0.95 8.34
C ALA A 93 -6.31 1.14 6.83
N HIS A 94 -6.37 0.03 6.13
CA HIS A 94 -6.79 -0.06 4.73
C HIS A 94 -8.15 -0.74 4.65
N LEU A 95 -9.12 -0.10 4.00
CA LEU A 95 -10.51 -0.54 3.99
C LEU A 95 -10.96 -0.82 2.56
N THR A 96 -11.78 -1.84 2.41
CA THR A 96 -12.36 -2.24 1.13
C THR A 96 -13.77 -1.67 0.98
N GLY A 97 -13.96 -0.82 -0.04
CA GLY A 97 -15.24 -0.21 -0.38
C GLY A 97 -15.58 1.06 0.41
N ILE A 98 -16.39 1.92 -0.21
CA ILE A 98 -16.68 3.28 0.25
C ILE A 98 -17.31 3.33 1.65
N ALA A 99 -18.26 2.47 1.93
CA ALA A 99 -18.96 2.47 3.22
C ALA A 99 -18.00 2.22 4.40
N ALA A 100 -17.09 1.24 4.26
CA ALA A 100 -16.09 0.93 5.27
C ALA A 100 -15.08 2.08 5.44
N VAL A 101 -14.66 2.71 4.34
CA VAL A 101 -13.78 3.88 4.35
C VAL A 101 -14.44 5.03 5.12
N GLN A 102 -15.68 5.38 4.81
CA GLN A 102 -16.40 6.48 5.47
C GLN A 102 -16.63 6.23 6.97
N GLU A 103 -16.84 4.99 7.38
CA GLU A 103 -16.94 4.63 8.78
C GLU A 103 -15.59 4.77 9.49
N ALA A 104 -14.51 4.26 8.88
CA ALA A 104 -13.16 4.34 9.43
C ALA A 104 -12.68 5.79 9.60
N LEU A 105 -12.99 6.67 8.65
CA LEU A 105 -12.65 8.10 8.73
C LEU A 105 -13.16 8.76 10.01
N ARG A 106 -14.35 8.40 10.49
CA ARG A 106 -14.93 8.96 11.71
C ARG A 106 -14.16 8.63 12.97
N SER A 107 -13.47 7.49 12.99
CA SER A 107 -12.77 6.95 14.15
C SER A 107 -11.26 7.11 14.12
N LEU A 108 -10.67 7.24 12.91
CA LEU A 108 -9.23 7.25 12.73
C LEU A 108 -8.67 8.64 12.44
N LYS A 109 -9.46 9.54 11.82
CA LYS A 109 -9.00 10.89 11.52
C LYS A 109 -9.09 11.82 12.72
N PRO A 110 -8.18 12.82 12.82
CA PRO A 110 -7.06 13.11 11.91
C PRO A 110 -5.75 12.36 12.23
N GLU A 111 -5.68 11.58 13.29
CA GLU A 111 -4.42 11.06 13.83
C GLU A 111 -3.86 9.84 13.07
N ARG A 112 -4.68 9.19 12.23
CA ARG A 112 -4.30 7.92 11.58
C ARG A 112 -4.62 7.89 10.11
N ILE A 113 -3.85 7.08 9.40
CA ILE A 113 -3.98 6.87 7.96
C ILE A 113 -5.23 6.02 7.68
N VAL A 114 -6.02 6.46 6.69
CA VAL A 114 -7.14 5.71 6.14
C VAL A 114 -6.93 5.50 4.66
N GLY A 115 -6.62 4.27 4.27
CA GLY A 115 -6.49 3.87 2.88
C GLY A 115 -7.77 3.26 2.33
N ALA A 116 -8.03 3.46 1.04
CA ALA A 116 -9.20 2.96 0.34
C ALA A 116 -8.82 1.99 -0.78
N GLY A 117 -9.35 0.77 -0.71
CA GLY A 117 -9.22 -0.26 -1.74
C GLY A 117 -10.56 -0.86 -2.15
N GLY A 118 -10.54 -1.86 -3.01
CA GLY A 118 -11.74 -2.51 -3.53
C GLY A 118 -12.65 -1.55 -4.30
N LEU A 119 -12.06 -0.54 -4.96
CA LEU A 119 -12.77 0.51 -5.67
C LEU A 119 -13.12 0.02 -7.09
N ALA A 120 -14.40 -0.31 -7.31
CA ALA A 120 -14.85 -0.92 -8.55
C ALA A 120 -14.81 0.06 -9.74
N SER A 121 -15.00 1.36 -9.50
CA SER A 121 -15.08 2.38 -10.54
C SER A 121 -14.18 3.60 -10.24
N ARG A 122 -13.98 4.44 -11.27
CA ARG A 122 -13.35 5.76 -11.10
C ARG A 122 -14.15 6.65 -10.15
N HIS A 123 -15.46 6.55 -10.19
CA HIS A 123 -16.36 7.30 -9.29
C HIS A 123 -16.14 6.90 -7.82
N ASP A 124 -15.99 5.60 -7.53
CA ASP A 124 -15.72 5.16 -6.16
C ASP A 124 -14.38 5.71 -5.64
N ALA A 125 -13.35 5.73 -6.50
CA ALA A 125 -12.06 6.29 -6.15
C ALA A 125 -12.15 7.80 -5.84
N MET A 126 -12.87 8.56 -6.67
CA MET A 126 -13.13 9.98 -6.43
C MET A 126 -13.88 10.19 -5.13
N LEU A 127 -14.92 9.41 -4.88
CA LEU A 127 -15.72 9.52 -3.65
C LEU A 127 -14.92 9.17 -2.40
N ALA A 128 -13.99 8.20 -2.46
CA ALA A 128 -13.09 7.90 -1.36
C ALA A 128 -12.17 9.07 -1.05
N ALA A 129 -11.57 9.66 -2.08
CA ALA A 129 -10.70 10.83 -1.97
C ALA A 129 -11.44 12.05 -1.41
N GLU A 130 -12.60 12.39 -1.96
CA GLU A 130 -13.45 13.49 -1.48
C GLU A 130 -13.94 13.30 -0.06
N SER A 131 -14.11 12.04 0.39
CA SER A 131 -14.47 11.71 1.76
C SER A 131 -13.30 11.91 2.75
N GLY A 132 -12.05 12.03 2.27
CA GLY A 132 -10.86 12.29 3.09
C GLY A 132 -9.95 11.08 3.31
N ALA A 133 -10.00 10.07 2.45
CA ALA A 133 -9.00 8.99 2.43
C ALA A 133 -7.61 9.57 2.15
N ASP A 134 -6.56 9.00 2.76
CA ASP A 134 -5.18 9.46 2.56
C ASP A 134 -4.55 8.91 1.29
N TYR A 135 -5.04 7.79 0.81
CA TYR A 135 -4.66 7.20 -0.47
C TYR A 135 -5.75 6.29 -1.02
N VAL A 136 -5.69 6.03 -2.32
CA VAL A 136 -6.49 5.01 -2.99
C VAL A 136 -5.59 3.89 -3.51
N MET A 137 -6.06 2.63 -3.50
CA MET A 137 -5.32 1.50 -4.07
C MET A 137 -6.06 0.93 -5.26
N PHE A 138 -5.31 0.65 -6.33
CA PHE A 138 -5.82 0.05 -7.56
C PHE A 138 -5.17 -1.30 -7.84
N GLY A 139 -5.95 -2.25 -8.28
CA GLY A 139 -5.46 -3.54 -8.79
C GLY A 139 -5.36 -4.65 -7.77
N GLU A 140 -5.77 -4.45 -6.53
CA GLU A 140 -5.88 -5.57 -5.58
C GLU A 140 -6.98 -6.55 -6.03
N PRO A 141 -6.78 -7.85 -5.73
CA PRO A 141 -7.81 -8.85 -5.94
C PRO A 141 -9.02 -8.59 -5.03
N ASP A 142 -10.20 -8.89 -5.53
CA ASP A 142 -11.40 -8.95 -4.72
C ASP A 142 -11.38 -10.19 -3.78
N PRO A 143 -12.39 -10.36 -2.89
CA PRO A 143 -12.47 -11.52 -2.01
C PRO A 143 -12.54 -12.88 -2.72
N ALA A 144 -12.91 -12.90 -4.02
CA ALA A 144 -12.90 -14.10 -4.86
C ALA A 144 -11.54 -14.32 -5.56
N GLY A 145 -10.56 -13.46 -5.32
CA GLY A 145 -9.25 -13.51 -5.94
C GLY A 145 -9.19 -12.95 -7.37
N GLN A 146 -10.26 -12.31 -7.82
CA GLN A 146 -10.31 -11.72 -9.16
C GLN A 146 -9.80 -10.27 -9.12
N ARG A 147 -9.07 -9.89 -10.16
CA ARG A 147 -8.59 -8.51 -10.34
C ARG A 147 -8.87 -8.03 -11.76
N PRO A 148 -8.95 -6.71 -11.98
CA PRO A 148 -9.02 -6.15 -13.32
C PRO A 148 -7.83 -6.60 -14.19
N SER A 149 -7.95 -6.51 -15.52
CA SER A 149 -6.80 -6.73 -16.39
C SER A 149 -5.67 -5.75 -16.03
N PHE A 150 -4.44 -6.17 -16.26
CA PHE A 150 -3.27 -5.33 -15.96
C PHE A 150 -3.33 -3.98 -16.69
N GLU A 151 -3.76 -3.99 -17.95
CA GLU A 151 -3.93 -2.77 -18.73
C GLU A 151 -4.96 -1.81 -18.11
N ALA A 152 -6.10 -2.32 -17.64
CA ALA A 152 -7.12 -1.50 -16.97
C ALA A 152 -6.62 -0.92 -15.63
N ILE A 153 -5.72 -1.63 -14.94
CA ILE A 153 -5.06 -1.13 -13.72
C ILE A 153 -4.13 0.00 -14.08
N ARG A 154 -3.24 -0.18 -15.07
CA ARG A 154 -2.28 0.81 -15.53
C ARG A 154 -2.97 2.08 -15.99
N GLU A 155 -3.98 2.00 -16.87
CA GLU A 155 -4.77 3.15 -17.31
C GLU A 155 -5.43 3.91 -16.15
N ARG A 156 -5.88 3.20 -15.12
CA ARG A 156 -6.51 3.82 -13.95
C ARG A 156 -5.49 4.55 -13.08
N VAL A 157 -4.31 3.95 -12.89
CA VAL A 157 -3.19 4.55 -12.16
C VAL A 157 -2.70 5.81 -12.88
N GLU A 158 -2.43 5.73 -14.19
CA GLU A 158 -1.99 6.85 -15.01
C GLU A 158 -3.00 8.01 -14.95
N TRP A 159 -4.28 7.71 -15.18
CA TRP A 159 -5.34 8.71 -15.09
C TRP A 159 -5.41 9.36 -13.69
N TRP A 160 -5.30 8.58 -12.62
CA TRP A 160 -5.35 9.11 -11.26
C TRP A 160 -4.18 10.04 -10.99
N ALA A 161 -2.99 9.62 -11.32
CA ALA A 161 -1.76 10.36 -11.11
C ALA A 161 -1.67 11.68 -11.91
N GLU A 162 -2.44 11.81 -12.99
CA GLU A 162 -2.53 13.06 -13.76
C GLU A 162 -3.55 14.05 -13.20
N VAL A 163 -4.61 13.55 -12.55
CA VAL A 163 -5.79 14.35 -12.21
C VAL A 163 -5.89 14.70 -10.73
N PHE A 164 -5.36 13.83 -9.84
CA PHE A 164 -5.57 13.93 -8.40
C PHE A 164 -4.26 14.17 -7.64
N GLU A 165 -4.34 14.97 -6.56
CA GLU A 165 -3.22 15.21 -5.64
C GLU A 165 -3.09 14.11 -4.56
N ILE A 166 -4.20 13.41 -4.26
CA ILE A 166 -4.19 12.31 -3.29
C ILE A 166 -3.42 11.14 -3.89
N PRO A 167 -2.39 10.62 -3.19
CA PRO A 167 -1.55 9.57 -3.74
C PRO A 167 -2.32 8.29 -4.04
N CYS A 168 -1.88 7.57 -5.06
CA CYS A 168 -2.36 6.24 -5.32
C CYS A 168 -1.30 5.17 -5.07
N VAL A 169 -1.78 3.99 -4.72
CA VAL A 169 -1.01 2.76 -4.59
C VAL A 169 -1.39 1.84 -5.73
N ALA A 170 -0.43 1.41 -6.53
CA ALA A 170 -0.65 0.42 -7.57
C ALA A 170 -0.25 -0.98 -7.09
N TYR A 171 -1.18 -1.91 -7.11
CA TYR A 171 -0.93 -3.29 -6.67
C TYR A 171 -0.28 -4.11 -7.78
N ALA A 172 0.96 -4.52 -7.57
CA ALA A 172 1.71 -5.41 -8.45
C ALA A 172 1.52 -6.87 -8.02
N ALA A 173 0.98 -7.70 -8.89
CA ALA A 173 0.85 -9.14 -8.66
C ALA A 173 2.14 -9.90 -8.96
N SER A 174 3.02 -9.33 -9.77
CA SER A 174 4.32 -9.90 -10.13
C SER A 174 5.38 -8.80 -10.24
N LEU A 175 6.64 -9.19 -10.14
CA LEU A 175 7.77 -8.27 -10.36
C LEU A 175 7.79 -7.65 -11.76
N ALA A 176 7.22 -8.34 -12.75
CA ALA A 176 7.17 -7.83 -14.14
C ALA A 176 6.26 -6.60 -14.30
N GLU A 177 5.23 -6.46 -13.44
CA GLU A 177 4.29 -5.34 -13.50
C GLU A 177 4.85 -4.03 -12.95
N ILE A 178 5.91 -4.09 -12.14
CA ILE A 178 6.41 -2.92 -11.37
C ILE A 178 6.79 -1.75 -12.27
N GLY A 179 7.55 -2.00 -13.34
CA GLY A 179 8.04 -0.95 -14.24
C GLY A 179 6.92 -0.18 -14.94
N GLU A 180 5.80 -0.81 -15.22
CA GLU A 180 4.66 -0.17 -15.89
C GLU A 180 3.69 0.56 -14.93
N LEU A 181 3.92 0.48 -13.62
CA LEU A 181 3.07 1.09 -12.60
C LEU A 181 3.69 2.32 -11.93
N VAL A 182 4.85 2.77 -12.39
CA VAL A 182 5.63 3.87 -11.79
C VAL A 182 4.97 5.25 -11.84
N ALA A 183 3.81 5.36 -12.47
CA ALA A 183 2.97 6.55 -12.37
C ALA A 183 2.34 6.71 -10.96
N ALA A 184 2.22 5.63 -10.19
CA ALA A 184 1.76 5.68 -8.80
C ALA A 184 2.88 6.17 -7.86
N GLU A 185 2.50 6.80 -6.75
CA GLU A 185 3.44 7.18 -5.68
C GLU A 185 3.94 5.97 -4.87
N PHE A 186 3.15 4.90 -4.83
CA PHE A 186 3.50 3.67 -4.12
C PHE A 186 3.18 2.43 -4.95
N ILE A 187 4.08 1.45 -4.90
CA ILE A 187 3.87 0.13 -5.52
C ILE A 187 3.68 -0.91 -4.44
N ALA A 188 2.49 -1.47 -4.35
CA ALA A 188 2.17 -2.54 -3.41
C ALA A 188 2.62 -3.89 -3.96
N LEU A 189 3.58 -4.51 -3.29
CA LEU A 189 4.03 -5.86 -3.60
C LEU A 189 3.04 -6.87 -3.02
N SER A 190 2.49 -7.71 -3.89
CA SER A 190 1.54 -8.75 -3.50
C SER A 190 2.14 -9.77 -2.50
N PRO A 191 1.32 -10.50 -1.75
CA PRO A 191 1.80 -11.56 -0.87
C PRO A 191 2.65 -12.61 -1.59
N SER A 192 2.37 -12.90 -2.86
CA SER A 192 3.14 -13.86 -3.66
C SER A 192 4.56 -13.37 -3.97
N ILE A 193 4.75 -12.05 -4.14
CA ILE A 193 6.09 -11.46 -4.29
C ILE A 193 6.84 -11.51 -2.95
N VAL A 194 6.20 -11.07 -1.87
CA VAL A 194 6.82 -11.00 -0.54
C VAL A 194 7.17 -12.40 -0.01
N SER A 195 6.43 -13.43 -0.43
CA SER A 195 6.68 -14.84 -0.07
C SER A 195 7.50 -15.61 -1.13
N ASP A 196 8.36 -14.93 -1.89
CA ASP A 196 9.25 -15.54 -2.89
C ASP A 196 10.10 -16.65 -2.26
N PRO A 197 10.25 -17.82 -2.91
CA PRO A 197 11.07 -18.94 -2.39
C PRO A 197 12.54 -18.59 -2.13
N ARG A 198 13.07 -17.55 -2.78
CA ARG A 198 14.44 -17.03 -2.54
C ARG A 198 14.54 -16.20 -1.26
N GLY A 199 13.40 -15.96 -0.62
CA GLY A 199 13.25 -15.16 0.58
C GLY A 199 12.80 -13.71 0.30
N PRO A 200 12.14 -13.09 1.31
CA PRO A 200 11.53 -11.76 1.17
C PRO A 200 12.56 -10.66 0.86
N ALA A 201 13.78 -10.77 1.38
CA ALA A 201 14.84 -9.80 1.08
C ALA A 201 15.20 -9.75 -0.40
N ALA A 202 15.35 -10.91 -1.05
CA ALA A 202 15.68 -10.99 -2.47
C ALA A 202 14.55 -10.40 -3.33
N ALA A 203 13.31 -10.72 -3.03
CA ALA A 203 12.16 -10.22 -3.77
C ALA A 203 12.00 -8.70 -3.66
N VAL A 204 12.19 -8.15 -2.44
CA VAL A 204 12.08 -6.71 -2.20
C VAL A 204 13.25 -5.94 -2.82
N ALA A 205 14.48 -6.50 -2.79
CA ALA A 205 15.63 -5.93 -3.47
C ALA A 205 15.43 -5.88 -5.00
N ASP A 206 14.92 -6.97 -5.60
CA ASP A 206 14.58 -7.01 -7.02
C ASP A 206 13.52 -5.98 -7.41
N ALA A 207 12.49 -5.82 -6.56
CA ALA A 207 11.46 -4.82 -6.76
C ALA A 207 12.02 -3.39 -6.70
N ALA A 208 12.87 -3.09 -5.72
CA ALA A 208 13.52 -1.79 -5.60
C ALA A 208 14.45 -1.48 -6.79
N ALA A 209 15.20 -2.48 -7.26
CA ALA A 209 16.05 -2.33 -8.43
C ALA A 209 15.24 -1.98 -9.70
N ARG A 210 14.07 -2.58 -9.89
CA ARG A 210 13.18 -2.26 -11.01
C ARG A 210 12.64 -0.84 -10.93
N LEU A 211 12.20 -0.38 -9.76
CA LEU A 211 11.77 1.01 -9.57
C LEU A 211 12.89 2.01 -9.88
N SER A 212 14.11 1.71 -9.45
CA SER A 212 15.25 2.60 -9.70
C SER A 212 15.63 2.67 -11.18
N ALA A 213 15.51 1.56 -11.92
CA ALA A 213 15.81 1.51 -13.36
C ALA A 213 14.86 2.40 -14.17
N GLU A 214 13.57 2.39 -13.85
CA GLU A 214 12.56 3.19 -14.55
C GLU A 214 12.65 4.70 -14.22
N SER A 215 13.17 5.05 -13.04
CA SER A 215 13.36 6.46 -12.67
C SER A 215 14.52 7.13 -13.40
N LEU A 216 15.38 6.35 -14.08
CA LEU A 216 16.54 6.81 -14.83
C LEU A 216 16.31 6.81 -16.35
N ALA A 217 15.19 6.26 -16.82
CA ALA A 217 14.84 6.16 -18.24
C ALA A 217 13.96 7.32 -18.70
#